data_05c49b5d01b7dac00586e86909f396c5
#
_entry.id   05c49b5d01b7dac00586e86909f396c5
#
_cell.length_a   1.000
_cell.length_b   1.000
_cell.length_c   1.000
_cell.angle_alpha   90.00
_cell.angle_beta   90.00
_cell.angle_gamma   90.00
#
_symmetry.space_group_name_H-M   'P 1'
#
loop_
_entity.id
_entity.type
_entity.pdbx_description
1 polymer ?
#
loop_
_entity_poly.entity_id
_entity_poly.type
_entity_poly.pdbx_seq_one_letter_code
_entity_poly.pdbx_strand_id
1 'polypeptide(L)'
;MVKVAINGFGRIGRLAFRQMFGAEGYEVVAINDLTAPKMLAHLLKYDSAQGKYAGTVEAKEDSIVVDGKEIKIYAKANAAELPWGELGVDVVLECTGFYCSKAKSQAHIDAGAKKVVISAPAGNDLPTVVFSVNENILTADDKIISAASCTTNCLAPMAKALNDLAPIKSGIMSTIHAYTGDQMVLDGPHRGGDLRRARAAAVNIVPNSTGAAKAIGLVIPELNGKLIGSAQRVPVPTGSTTILTAIVEGTVTKEEINAAMKAAASDSFGYNEDEIVSSDVVGIRYGSLFDATQTMVINLENGTSQVQVVSWYDNENSYTSQMVRTIKYFAEV
;
A
#
# COMPACT_ATOMS: atom_id res chain seq x y z
N MET A 1 -8.01 22.12 -4.49
CA MET A 1 -7.79 20.76 -5.06
C MET A 1 -6.30 20.52 -5.18
N VAL A 2 -5.84 19.36 -4.77
CA VAL A 2 -4.43 18.94 -4.89
C VAL A 2 -4.16 18.47 -6.30
N LYS A 3 -3.22 19.13 -6.99
CA LYS A 3 -2.80 18.74 -8.34
C LYS A 3 -1.81 17.60 -8.27
N VAL A 4 -2.21 16.42 -8.76
CA VAL A 4 -1.44 15.19 -8.70
C VAL A 4 -0.97 14.78 -10.09
N ALA A 5 0.33 14.52 -10.23
CA ALA A 5 0.88 13.80 -11.37
C ALA A 5 1.21 12.36 -10.97
N ILE A 6 0.98 11.40 -11.87
CA ILE A 6 1.27 9.99 -11.64
C ILE A 6 2.46 9.57 -12.51
N ASN A 7 3.55 9.18 -11.88
CA ASN A 7 4.71 8.62 -12.56
C ASN A 7 4.69 7.09 -12.45
N GLY A 8 4.43 6.41 -13.58
CA GLY A 8 4.16 4.98 -13.66
C GLY A 8 2.66 4.64 -13.58
N PHE A 9 2.09 4.25 -14.70
CA PHE A 9 0.67 3.91 -14.83
C PHE A 9 0.43 2.40 -14.87
N GLY A 10 1.19 1.70 -13.99
CA GLY A 10 1.04 0.27 -13.69
C GLY A 10 -0.22 -0.02 -12.85
N ARG A 11 -0.25 -1.15 -12.15
CA ARG A 11 -1.39 -1.56 -11.30
C ARG A 11 -1.78 -0.45 -10.31
N ILE A 12 -0.82 -0.02 -9.48
CA ILE A 12 -1.06 0.96 -8.41
C ILE A 12 -1.41 2.35 -8.98
N GLY A 13 -0.67 2.81 -9.99
CA GLY A 13 -0.94 4.11 -10.62
C GLY A 13 -2.35 4.20 -11.21
N ARG A 14 -2.84 3.12 -11.88
CA ARG A 14 -4.20 3.08 -12.43
C ARG A 14 -5.27 3.02 -11.35
N LEU A 15 -5.04 2.29 -10.26
CA LEU A 15 -6.01 2.27 -9.14
C LEU A 15 -6.04 3.59 -8.39
N ALA A 16 -4.89 4.24 -8.20
CA ALA A 16 -4.83 5.59 -7.64
C ALA A 16 -5.58 6.59 -8.53
N PHE A 17 -5.37 6.51 -9.84
CA PHE A 17 -6.14 7.30 -10.80
C PHE A 17 -7.65 7.09 -10.63
N ARG A 18 -8.12 5.83 -10.62
CA ARG A 18 -9.55 5.51 -10.45
C ARG A 18 -10.14 6.05 -9.15
N GLN A 19 -9.33 6.20 -8.09
CA GLN A 19 -9.79 6.71 -6.79
C GLN A 19 -9.76 8.24 -6.71
N MET A 20 -8.82 8.90 -7.39
CA MET A 20 -8.66 10.35 -7.37
C MET A 20 -9.43 11.07 -8.48
N PHE A 21 -9.58 10.42 -9.65
CA PHE A 21 -10.22 11.05 -10.80
C PHE A 21 -11.70 11.31 -10.52
N GLY A 22 -12.12 12.57 -10.59
CA GLY A 22 -13.48 13.00 -10.26
C GLY A 22 -13.81 13.05 -8.76
N ALA A 23 -12.88 12.66 -7.89
CA ALA A 23 -13.07 12.74 -6.44
C ALA A 23 -12.81 14.16 -5.92
N GLU A 24 -13.55 14.56 -4.89
CA GLU A 24 -13.37 15.84 -4.24
C GLU A 24 -11.98 15.99 -3.60
N GLY A 25 -11.35 17.12 -3.85
CA GLY A 25 -10.04 17.44 -3.28
C GLY A 25 -8.86 17.08 -4.18
N TYR A 26 -9.06 16.35 -5.28
CA TYR A 26 -7.98 15.94 -6.19
C TYR A 26 -8.18 16.43 -7.62
N GLU A 27 -7.07 16.69 -8.28
CA GLU A 27 -7.01 16.91 -9.73
C GLU A 27 -5.82 16.13 -10.30
N VAL A 28 -6.06 15.04 -11.05
CA VAL A 28 -5.01 14.38 -11.81
C VAL A 28 -4.73 15.20 -13.06
N VAL A 29 -3.53 15.79 -13.12
CA VAL A 29 -3.15 16.75 -14.19
C VAL A 29 -2.31 16.10 -15.28
N ALA A 30 -1.56 15.03 -14.97
CA ALA A 30 -0.71 14.35 -15.95
C ALA A 30 -0.36 12.94 -15.50
N ILE A 31 0.03 12.12 -16.48
CA ILE A 31 0.59 10.78 -16.30
C ILE A 31 1.91 10.72 -17.05
N ASN A 32 2.91 10.07 -16.47
CA ASN A 32 4.13 9.67 -17.20
C ASN A 32 4.26 8.16 -17.19
N ASP A 33 4.34 7.56 -18.37
CA ASP A 33 4.59 6.12 -18.55
C ASP A 33 5.21 5.88 -19.93
N LEU A 34 6.14 4.95 -20.04
CA LEU A 34 6.82 4.64 -21.31
C LEU A 34 5.95 3.81 -22.26
N THR A 35 4.80 3.34 -21.79
CA THR A 35 3.84 2.54 -22.56
C THR A 35 2.92 3.45 -23.37
N ALA A 36 2.59 3.04 -24.59
CA ALA A 36 1.73 3.81 -25.49
C ALA A 36 0.33 4.06 -24.90
N PRO A 37 -0.26 5.26 -25.11
CA PRO A 37 -1.57 5.66 -24.57
C PRO A 37 -2.70 4.64 -24.83
N LYS A 38 -2.72 4.03 -26.03
CA LYS A 38 -3.70 2.99 -26.41
C LYS A 38 -3.71 1.81 -25.42
N MET A 39 -2.53 1.34 -25.01
CA MET A 39 -2.40 0.24 -24.06
C MET A 39 -2.80 0.71 -22.65
N LEU A 40 -2.38 1.89 -22.24
CA LEU A 40 -2.73 2.45 -20.93
C LEU A 40 -4.24 2.66 -20.77
N ALA A 41 -4.89 3.21 -21.80
CA ALA A 41 -6.35 3.38 -21.83
C ALA A 41 -7.08 2.03 -21.75
N HIS A 42 -6.60 1.02 -22.51
CA HIS A 42 -7.17 -0.33 -22.45
C HIS A 42 -7.09 -0.94 -21.04
N LEU A 43 -5.89 -0.87 -20.42
CA LEU A 43 -5.66 -1.40 -19.07
C LEU A 43 -6.33 -0.58 -17.96
N LEU A 44 -6.60 0.71 -18.18
CA LEU A 44 -7.44 1.50 -17.27
C LEU A 44 -8.90 1.08 -17.34
N LYS A 45 -9.39 0.80 -18.56
CA LYS A 45 -10.77 0.40 -18.81
C LYS A 45 -11.10 -1.00 -18.32
N TYR A 46 -10.20 -1.96 -18.54
CA TYR A 46 -10.38 -3.37 -18.22
C TYR A 46 -9.34 -3.83 -17.22
N ASP A 47 -9.80 -4.39 -16.11
CA ASP A 47 -8.95 -4.90 -15.04
C ASP A 47 -9.47 -6.25 -14.56
N SER A 48 -8.63 -7.29 -14.66
CA SER A 48 -9.02 -8.67 -14.32
C SER A 48 -9.26 -8.89 -12.82
N ALA A 49 -8.58 -8.11 -11.96
CA ALA A 49 -8.70 -8.23 -10.51
C ALA A 49 -9.73 -7.24 -9.92
N GLN A 50 -9.76 -5.99 -10.45
CA GLN A 50 -10.56 -4.90 -9.89
C GLN A 50 -11.79 -4.54 -10.74
N GLY A 51 -12.05 -5.30 -11.79
CA GLY A 51 -13.21 -5.10 -12.66
C GLY A 51 -13.08 -3.92 -13.63
N LYS A 52 -14.08 -3.80 -14.49
CA LYS A 52 -14.15 -2.78 -15.53
C LYS A 52 -14.34 -1.39 -14.91
N TYR A 53 -13.66 -0.38 -15.44
CA TYR A 53 -13.93 1.02 -15.12
C TYR A 53 -15.36 1.40 -15.53
N ALA A 54 -16.09 2.07 -14.66
CA ALA A 54 -17.52 2.34 -14.88
C ALA A 54 -17.78 3.43 -15.93
N GLY A 55 -16.82 4.36 -16.13
CA GLY A 55 -16.94 5.44 -17.08
C GLY A 55 -16.37 5.14 -18.47
N THR A 56 -16.17 6.18 -19.25
CA THR A 56 -15.61 6.12 -20.60
C THR A 56 -14.09 6.29 -20.58
N VAL A 57 -13.38 5.54 -21.40
CA VAL A 57 -11.93 5.69 -21.58
C VAL A 57 -11.60 5.56 -23.06
N GLU A 58 -10.97 6.57 -23.62
CA GLU A 58 -10.51 6.63 -25.01
C GLU A 58 -9.02 7.01 -25.06
N ALA A 59 -8.31 6.50 -26.06
CA ALA A 59 -6.91 6.86 -26.32
C ALA A 59 -6.81 7.86 -27.45
N LYS A 60 -5.94 8.87 -27.29
CA LYS A 60 -5.42 9.71 -28.36
C LYS A 60 -3.94 9.41 -28.60
N GLU A 61 -3.29 10.20 -29.43
CA GLU A 61 -1.89 9.99 -29.81
C GLU A 61 -0.94 10.06 -28.58
N ASP A 62 -1.15 11.07 -27.71
CA ASP A 62 -0.28 11.35 -26.55
C ASP A 62 -1.08 11.67 -25.27
N SER A 63 -2.33 11.21 -25.21
CA SER A 63 -3.22 11.39 -24.08
C SER A 63 -4.26 10.29 -23.97
N ILE A 64 -4.95 10.26 -22.84
CA ILE A 64 -6.20 9.51 -22.67
C ILE A 64 -7.32 10.48 -22.34
N VAL A 65 -8.54 10.16 -22.81
CA VAL A 65 -9.75 10.90 -22.44
C VAL A 65 -10.59 10.00 -21.54
N VAL A 66 -10.82 10.46 -20.32
CA VAL A 66 -11.60 9.74 -19.32
C VAL A 66 -12.80 10.60 -18.94
N ASP A 67 -14.00 10.08 -19.14
CA ASP A 67 -15.27 10.78 -18.89
C ASP A 67 -15.30 12.19 -19.48
N GLY A 68 -14.75 12.33 -20.69
CA GLY A 68 -14.66 13.59 -21.44
C GLY A 68 -13.51 14.51 -21.05
N LYS A 69 -12.77 14.21 -19.97
CA LYS A 69 -11.58 15.00 -19.57
C LYS A 69 -10.31 14.39 -20.15
N GLU A 70 -9.54 15.19 -20.88
CA GLU A 70 -8.27 14.78 -21.46
C GLU A 70 -7.13 14.88 -20.45
N ILE A 71 -6.34 13.79 -20.32
CA ILE A 71 -5.16 13.69 -19.47
C ILE A 71 -3.95 13.42 -20.35
N LYS A 72 -2.98 14.33 -20.33
CA LYS A 72 -1.73 14.20 -21.09
C LYS A 72 -0.88 13.05 -20.54
N ILE A 73 -0.30 12.28 -21.47
CA ILE A 73 0.68 11.22 -21.15
C ILE A 73 2.04 11.66 -21.65
N TYR A 74 2.97 11.75 -20.74
CA TYR A 74 4.39 11.94 -21.04
C TYR A 74 5.08 10.57 -21.11
N ALA A 75 6.14 10.46 -21.92
CA ALA A 75 6.90 9.24 -22.09
C ALA A 75 8.39 9.50 -21.83
N LYS A 76 8.69 10.01 -20.63
CA LYS A 76 10.05 10.37 -20.22
C LYS A 76 10.61 9.33 -19.25
N ALA A 77 11.77 8.75 -19.59
CA ALA A 77 12.49 7.84 -18.71
C ALA A 77 13.18 8.58 -17.55
N ASN A 78 13.65 9.81 -17.83
CA ASN A 78 14.26 10.67 -16.82
C ASN A 78 13.22 11.62 -16.25
N ALA A 79 12.94 11.48 -14.96
CA ALA A 79 11.94 12.29 -14.27
C ALA A 79 12.29 13.78 -14.21
N ALA A 80 13.56 14.16 -14.28
CA ALA A 80 14.00 15.56 -14.30
C ALA A 80 13.58 16.32 -15.59
N GLU A 81 13.17 15.60 -16.65
CA GLU A 81 12.68 16.19 -17.91
C GLU A 81 11.16 16.40 -17.95
N LEU A 82 10.47 16.09 -16.85
CA LEU A 82 9.03 16.21 -16.77
C LEU A 82 8.59 17.64 -16.40
N PRO A 83 7.51 18.16 -16.97
CA PRO A 83 7.15 19.59 -16.81
C PRO A 83 6.32 19.81 -15.53
N TRP A 84 6.71 19.25 -14.40
CA TRP A 84 5.93 19.31 -13.16
C TRP A 84 5.73 20.74 -12.66
N GLY A 85 6.76 21.59 -12.79
CA GLY A 85 6.69 23.00 -12.43
C GLY A 85 5.70 23.79 -13.31
N GLU A 86 5.73 23.57 -14.64
CA GLU A 86 4.82 24.22 -15.59
C GLU A 86 3.37 23.84 -15.35
N LEU A 87 3.11 22.59 -14.96
CA LEU A 87 1.77 22.07 -14.65
C LEU A 87 1.30 22.46 -13.23
N GLY A 88 2.19 23.03 -12.41
CA GLY A 88 1.91 23.38 -11.03
C GLY A 88 1.58 22.17 -10.15
N VAL A 89 2.32 21.07 -10.34
CA VAL A 89 2.09 19.81 -9.61
C VAL A 89 2.38 20.00 -8.13
N ASP A 90 1.38 19.75 -7.29
CA ASP A 90 1.53 19.76 -5.83
C ASP A 90 2.20 18.48 -5.35
N VAL A 91 1.75 17.32 -5.83
CA VAL A 91 2.28 16.00 -5.42
C VAL A 91 2.50 15.12 -6.65
N VAL A 92 3.70 14.56 -6.77
CA VAL A 92 3.96 13.42 -7.66
C VAL A 92 3.72 12.13 -6.90
N LEU A 93 2.87 11.27 -7.46
CA LEU A 93 2.75 9.88 -7.04
C LEU A 93 3.72 9.03 -7.84
N GLU A 94 4.78 8.55 -7.18
CA GLU A 94 5.81 7.72 -7.80
C GLU A 94 5.44 6.23 -7.71
N CYS A 95 5.09 5.63 -8.84
CA CYS A 95 4.62 4.23 -8.96
C CYS A 95 5.46 3.38 -9.92
N THR A 96 6.63 3.86 -10.39
CA THR A 96 7.44 3.11 -11.38
C THR A 96 8.26 1.99 -10.74
N GLY A 97 8.57 2.10 -9.46
CA GLY A 97 9.54 1.23 -8.78
C GLY A 97 11.01 1.58 -9.05
N PHE A 98 11.31 2.59 -9.88
CA PHE A 98 12.69 3.01 -10.19
C PHE A 98 13.20 4.11 -9.26
N TYR A 99 12.32 4.99 -8.78
CA TYR A 99 12.66 6.13 -7.94
C TYR A 99 12.36 5.87 -6.45
N CYS A 100 12.62 4.63 -5.97
CA CYS A 100 12.31 4.19 -4.60
C CYS A 100 13.42 4.57 -3.59
N SER A 101 13.84 5.84 -3.56
CA SER A 101 14.70 6.41 -2.53
C SER A 101 14.60 7.94 -2.57
N LYS A 102 14.96 8.61 -1.46
CA LYS A 102 15.00 10.08 -1.39
C LYS A 102 15.86 10.67 -2.50
N ALA A 103 17.07 10.17 -2.64
CA ALA A 103 18.02 10.65 -3.64
C ALA A 103 17.51 10.53 -5.09
N LYS A 104 16.88 9.41 -5.45
CA LYS A 104 16.32 9.23 -6.78
C LYS A 104 15.08 10.08 -7.00
N SER A 105 14.18 10.14 -6.03
CA SER A 105 12.94 10.92 -6.11
C SER A 105 13.19 12.44 -6.14
N GLN A 106 14.40 12.90 -5.77
CA GLN A 106 14.79 14.29 -5.90
C GLN A 106 14.61 14.81 -7.33
N ALA A 107 14.76 13.96 -8.34
CA ALA A 107 14.54 14.33 -9.75
C ALA A 107 13.14 14.91 -10.02
N HIS A 108 12.11 14.49 -9.28
CA HIS A 108 10.78 15.06 -9.40
C HIS A 108 10.67 16.46 -8.79
N ILE A 109 11.38 16.70 -7.68
CA ILE A 109 11.48 18.03 -7.05
C ILE A 109 12.24 18.98 -7.98
N ASP A 110 13.35 18.50 -8.57
CA ASP A 110 14.15 19.27 -9.52
C ASP A 110 13.35 19.62 -10.79
N ALA A 111 12.40 18.76 -11.17
CA ALA A 111 11.44 19.01 -12.25
C ALA A 111 10.30 19.99 -11.86
N GLY A 112 10.28 20.47 -10.62
CA GLY A 112 9.37 21.49 -10.13
C GLY A 112 8.12 21.00 -9.40
N ALA A 113 8.04 19.71 -9.05
CA ALA A 113 7.00 19.22 -8.14
C ALA A 113 7.25 19.74 -6.72
N LYS A 114 6.18 20.06 -5.99
CA LYS A 114 6.32 20.54 -4.60
C LYS A 114 6.64 19.38 -3.64
N LYS A 115 6.01 18.22 -3.85
CA LYS A 115 6.13 17.03 -2.98
C LYS A 115 6.10 15.74 -3.79
N VAL A 116 6.63 14.64 -3.20
CA VAL A 116 6.63 13.31 -3.80
C VAL A 116 6.17 12.27 -2.77
N VAL A 117 5.24 11.41 -3.17
CA VAL A 117 4.83 10.21 -2.42
C VAL A 117 5.32 8.98 -3.18
N ILE A 118 6.22 8.22 -2.58
CA ILE A 118 6.76 6.99 -3.15
C ILE A 118 5.85 5.83 -2.76
N SER A 119 5.35 5.08 -3.75
CA SER A 119 4.45 3.93 -3.57
C SER A 119 5.18 2.63 -3.19
N ALA A 120 6.24 2.72 -2.44
CA ALA A 120 7.07 1.58 -2.01
C ALA A 120 7.90 1.95 -0.78
N PRO A 121 8.45 0.96 -0.04
CA PRO A 121 9.51 1.21 0.94
C PRO A 121 10.71 1.91 0.27
N ALA A 122 11.22 2.97 0.88
CA ALA A 122 12.20 3.86 0.23
C ALA A 122 13.44 4.19 1.06
N GLY A 123 13.77 3.37 2.05
CA GLY A 123 14.91 3.57 2.96
C GLY A 123 14.50 4.19 4.29
N ASN A 124 15.50 4.63 5.06
CA ASN A 124 15.30 5.17 6.42
C ASN A 124 15.66 6.66 6.51
N ASP A 125 15.99 7.30 5.39
CA ASP A 125 16.43 8.69 5.28
C ASP A 125 15.28 9.65 4.89
N LEU A 126 14.07 9.15 4.91
CA LEU A 126 12.81 9.89 4.66
C LEU A 126 11.68 9.33 5.52
N PRO A 127 10.64 10.13 5.82
CA PRO A 127 9.47 9.66 6.55
C PRO A 127 8.78 8.49 5.85
N THR A 128 8.49 7.43 6.61
CA THR A 128 7.64 6.31 6.18
C THR A 128 6.30 6.43 6.88
N VAL A 129 5.22 6.55 6.11
CA VAL A 129 3.88 6.87 6.62
C VAL A 129 2.90 5.73 6.34
N VAL A 130 2.13 5.39 7.36
CA VAL A 130 0.88 4.63 7.27
C VAL A 130 -0.23 5.55 7.76
N PHE A 131 -1.16 5.92 6.87
CA PHE A 131 -2.25 6.83 7.18
C PHE A 131 -3.12 6.28 8.32
N SER A 132 -3.54 7.12 9.23
CA SER A 132 -4.22 6.87 10.51
C SER A 132 -3.39 6.13 11.57
N VAL A 133 -2.07 6.04 11.38
CA VAL A 133 -1.14 5.51 12.38
C VAL A 133 -0.09 6.53 12.77
N ASN A 134 0.59 7.15 11.80
CA ASN A 134 1.68 8.08 12.06
C ASN A 134 1.78 9.25 11.08
N GLU A 135 0.76 9.58 10.32
CA GLU A 135 0.80 10.73 9.38
C GLU A 135 1.11 12.06 10.05
N ASN A 136 0.82 12.16 11.33
CA ASN A 136 1.09 13.34 12.16
C ASN A 136 2.58 13.66 12.38
N ILE A 137 3.49 12.76 11.98
CA ILE A 137 4.95 13.03 12.00
C ILE A 137 5.37 13.99 10.88
N LEU A 138 4.53 14.16 9.85
CA LEU A 138 4.84 14.98 8.70
C LEU A 138 4.81 16.47 9.03
N THR A 139 5.74 17.18 8.41
CA THR A 139 5.89 18.63 8.55
C THR A 139 5.96 19.31 7.19
N ALA A 140 5.83 20.63 7.16
CA ALA A 140 5.95 21.44 5.92
C ALA A 140 7.34 21.35 5.26
N ASP A 141 8.37 20.94 6.00
CA ASP A 141 9.73 20.77 5.49
C ASP A 141 9.92 19.46 4.71
N ASP A 142 9.03 18.48 4.94
CA ASP A 142 9.09 17.22 4.22
C ASP A 142 8.67 17.41 2.76
N LYS A 143 9.50 16.95 1.84
CA LYS A 143 9.26 17.03 0.38
C LYS A 143 9.07 15.66 -0.26
N ILE A 144 9.67 14.62 0.31
CA ILE A 144 9.64 13.25 -0.24
C ILE A 144 9.36 12.29 0.90
N ILE A 145 8.31 11.47 0.75
CA ILE A 145 7.90 10.47 1.74
C ILE A 145 7.66 9.10 1.09
N SER A 146 7.71 8.07 1.91
CA SER A 146 7.28 6.71 1.55
C SER A 146 5.90 6.42 2.14
N ALA A 147 4.98 5.91 1.31
CA ALA A 147 3.70 5.37 1.77
C ALA A 147 3.81 3.90 2.26
N ALA A 148 5.02 3.45 2.62
CA ALA A 148 5.32 2.09 3.06
C ALA A 148 4.97 1.00 2.03
N SER A 149 4.62 -0.21 2.49
CA SER A 149 4.12 -1.31 1.66
C SER A 149 2.67 -1.65 1.98
N CYS A 150 2.01 -2.40 1.11
CA CYS A 150 0.66 -2.89 1.36
C CYS A 150 0.56 -3.71 2.65
N THR A 151 1.53 -4.58 2.90
CA THR A 151 1.59 -5.39 4.13
C THR A 151 1.83 -4.54 5.37
N THR A 152 2.68 -3.51 5.28
CA THR A 152 2.90 -2.58 6.41
C THR A 152 1.62 -1.78 6.72
N ASN A 153 0.89 -1.35 5.70
CA ASN A 153 -0.39 -0.65 5.86
C ASN A 153 -1.47 -1.55 6.49
N CYS A 154 -1.42 -2.86 6.26
CA CYS A 154 -2.31 -3.81 6.92
C CYS A 154 -1.87 -4.10 8.37
N LEU A 155 -0.57 -4.32 8.60
CA LEU A 155 -0.04 -4.69 9.92
C LEU A 155 -0.13 -3.54 10.93
N ALA A 156 0.20 -2.32 10.53
CA ALA A 156 0.43 -1.23 11.46
C ALA A 156 -0.80 -0.84 12.31
N PRO A 157 -2.01 -0.64 11.76
CA PRO A 157 -3.18 -0.29 12.58
C PRO A 157 -3.53 -1.40 13.60
N MET A 158 -3.48 -2.67 13.15
CA MET A 158 -3.75 -3.82 14.01
C MET A 158 -2.70 -3.96 15.11
N ALA A 159 -1.41 -3.84 14.76
CA ALA A 159 -0.32 -3.91 15.74
C ALA A 159 -0.36 -2.75 16.73
N LYS A 160 -0.73 -1.54 16.27
CA LYS A 160 -0.90 -0.37 17.13
C LYS A 160 -2.02 -0.60 18.15
N ALA A 161 -3.22 -0.97 17.71
CA ALA A 161 -4.35 -1.22 18.59
C ALA A 161 -4.07 -2.33 19.62
N LEU A 162 -3.37 -3.39 19.22
CA LEU A 162 -2.95 -4.44 20.15
C LEU A 162 -1.91 -3.93 21.15
N ASN A 163 -0.90 -3.18 20.68
CA ASN A 163 0.17 -2.64 21.54
C ASN A 163 -0.34 -1.59 22.53
N ASP A 164 -1.33 -0.80 22.13
CA ASP A 164 -1.99 0.20 22.99
C ASP A 164 -2.83 -0.48 24.10
N LEU A 165 -3.45 -1.64 23.80
CA LEU A 165 -4.17 -2.44 24.79
C LEU A 165 -3.21 -3.18 25.73
N ALA A 166 -2.25 -3.87 25.19
CA ALA A 166 -1.29 -4.73 25.89
C ALA A 166 0.06 -4.69 25.18
N PRO A 167 1.11 -4.09 25.77
CA PRO A 167 2.38 -3.87 25.10
C PRO A 167 2.99 -5.15 24.53
N ILE A 168 3.30 -5.13 23.22
CA ILE A 168 3.93 -6.25 22.54
C ILE A 168 5.38 -6.39 22.99
N LYS A 169 5.76 -7.56 23.48
CA LYS A 169 7.13 -7.92 23.85
C LYS A 169 7.92 -8.46 22.66
N SER A 170 7.30 -9.35 21.93
CA SER A 170 7.87 -9.94 20.70
C SER A 170 6.76 -10.55 19.85
N GLY A 171 7.03 -10.75 18.56
CA GLY A 171 6.04 -11.38 17.70
C GLY A 171 6.59 -11.83 16.36
N ILE A 172 5.81 -12.68 15.71
CA ILE A 172 6.03 -13.15 14.34
C ILE A 172 4.81 -12.74 13.52
N MET A 173 5.05 -11.98 12.46
CA MET A 173 4.01 -11.74 11.47
C MET A 173 4.20 -12.65 10.26
N SER A 174 3.12 -13.20 9.76
CA SER A 174 3.09 -13.93 8.50
C SER A 174 2.04 -13.30 7.60
N THR A 175 2.38 -13.06 6.33
CA THR A 175 1.35 -12.67 5.36
C THR A 175 1.16 -13.77 4.33
N ILE A 176 -0.10 -14.20 4.17
CA ILE A 176 -0.54 -15.02 3.05
C ILE A 176 -0.97 -14.04 1.96
N HIS A 177 -0.13 -13.90 0.95
CA HIS A 177 -0.20 -12.78 0.03
C HIS A 177 -0.55 -13.24 -1.39
N ALA A 178 -1.44 -12.54 -2.05
CA ALA A 178 -1.68 -12.74 -3.48
C ALA A 178 -0.39 -12.59 -4.29
N TYR A 179 -0.30 -13.25 -5.44
CA TYR A 179 0.82 -13.02 -6.35
C TYR A 179 0.80 -11.59 -6.90
N THR A 180 1.96 -11.08 -7.30
CA THR A 180 2.08 -9.72 -7.85
C THR A 180 2.88 -9.76 -9.15
N GLY A 181 2.84 -8.67 -9.93
CA GLY A 181 3.45 -8.60 -11.25
C GLY A 181 4.98 -8.66 -11.28
N ASP A 182 5.63 -8.76 -10.12
CA ASP A 182 7.06 -9.04 -10.02
C ASP A 182 7.41 -10.54 -10.09
N GLN A 183 6.41 -11.42 -9.96
CA GLN A 183 6.58 -12.87 -10.11
C GLN A 183 6.42 -13.30 -11.57
N MET A 184 7.02 -14.43 -11.91
CA MET A 184 6.90 -14.98 -13.26
C MET A 184 5.56 -15.71 -13.44
N VAL A 185 4.95 -15.58 -14.62
CA VAL A 185 3.73 -16.32 -14.99
C VAL A 185 4.03 -17.81 -15.14
N LEU A 186 5.09 -18.15 -15.89
CA LEU A 186 5.70 -19.46 -15.99
C LEU A 186 7.14 -19.39 -15.49
N ASP A 187 7.77 -20.55 -15.23
CA ASP A 187 9.17 -20.59 -14.79
C ASP A 187 10.07 -19.84 -15.78
N GLY A 188 10.80 -18.84 -15.27
CA GLY A 188 11.66 -18.01 -16.09
C GLY A 188 12.57 -17.10 -15.28
N PRO A 189 13.56 -16.46 -15.91
CA PRO A 189 14.52 -15.60 -15.22
C PRO A 189 13.84 -14.41 -14.53
N HIS A 190 13.99 -14.28 -13.23
CA HIS A 190 13.52 -13.14 -12.46
C HIS A 190 14.53 -11.99 -12.53
N ARG A 191 14.06 -10.73 -12.73
CA ARG A 191 14.92 -9.54 -12.87
C ARG A 191 15.90 -9.33 -11.72
N GLY A 192 15.44 -9.59 -10.48
CA GLY A 192 16.24 -9.44 -9.27
C GLY A 192 17.03 -10.70 -8.89
N GLY A 193 17.03 -11.75 -9.69
CA GLY A 193 17.74 -13.00 -9.41
C GLY A 193 17.10 -13.85 -8.30
N ASP A 194 15.87 -13.55 -7.87
CA ASP A 194 15.17 -14.35 -6.85
C ASP A 194 14.68 -15.66 -7.46
N LEU A 195 15.26 -16.78 -7.00
CA LEU A 195 14.99 -18.12 -7.53
C LEU A 195 13.56 -18.61 -7.22
N ARG A 196 12.93 -18.13 -6.16
CA ARG A 196 11.55 -18.49 -5.82
C ARG A 196 10.54 -17.70 -6.64
N ARG A 197 10.74 -16.39 -6.81
CA ARG A 197 9.91 -15.56 -7.68
C ARG A 197 10.07 -15.87 -9.18
N ALA A 198 11.12 -16.59 -9.55
CA ALA A 198 11.34 -17.14 -10.88
C ALA A 198 10.37 -18.28 -11.25
N ARG A 199 9.63 -18.83 -10.26
CA ARG A 199 8.69 -19.93 -10.47
C ARG A 199 7.30 -19.42 -10.79
N ALA A 200 6.51 -20.24 -11.48
CA ALA A 200 5.15 -19.95 -11.93
C ALA A 200 4.23 -19.57 -10.74
N ALA A 201 3.72 -18.34 -10.76
CA ALA A 201 2.99 -17.73 -9.64
C ALA A 201 1.62 -18.39 -9.39
N ALA A 202 0.92 -18.80 -10.46
CA ALA A 202 -0.46 -19.25 -10.38
C ALA A 202 -0.63 -20.72 -9.96
N VAL A 203 0.48 -21.45 -9.72
CA VAL A 203 0.45 -22.89 -9.37
C VAL A 203 1.32 -23.25 -8.16
N ASN A 204 1.96 -22.27 -7.52
CA ASN A 204 2.89 -22.48 -6.40
C ASN A 204 2.55 -21.63 -5.19
N ILE A 205 2.81 -22.19 -4.00
CA ILE A 205 3.04 -21.40 -2.79
C ILE A 205 4.52 -21.00 -2.82
N VAL A 206 4.78 -19.68 -2.86
CA VAL A 206 6.13 -19.13 -3.01
C VAL A 206 6.55 -18.41 -1.72
N PRO A 207 7.45 -19.03 -0.89
CA PRO A 207 7.98 -18.35 0.29
C PRO A 207 8.82 -17.14 -0.09
N ASN A 208 8.60 -16.03 0.60
CA ASN A 208 9.28 -14.76 0.36
C ASN A 208 9.69 -14.10 1.68
N SER A 209 10.75 -13.33 1.64
CA SER A 209 11.01 -12.35 2.69
C SER A 209 10.01 -11.19 2.61
N THR A 210 9.71 -10.58 3.75
CA THR A 210 8.96 -9.32 3.82
C THR A 210 9.71 -8.31 4.66
N GLY A 211 9.79 -7.08 4.16
CA GLY A 211 10.32 -5.95 4.93
C GLY A 211 9.33 -5.37 5.94
N ALA A 212 8.06 -5.80 5.93
CA ALA A 212 6.99 -5.19 6.72
C ALA A 212 7.26 -5.24 8.24
N ALA A 213 7.78 -6.37 8.75
CA ALA A 213 8.13 -6.50 10.17
C ALA A 213 9.27 -5.55 10.60
N LYS A 214 10.22 -5.26 9.71
CA LYS A 214 11.27 -4.25 9.97
C LYS A 214 10.74 -2.84 9.82
N ALA A 215 9.91 -2.61 8.81
CA ALA A 215 9.33 -1.31 8.53
C ALA A 215 8.35 -0.84 9.63
N ILE A 216 7.81 -1.77 10.43
CA ILE A 216 6.90 -1.41 11.52
C ILE A 216 7.56 -0.46 12.53
N GLY A 217 8.85 -0.64 12.82
CA GLY A 217 9.61 0.23 13.71
C GLY A 217 9.81 1.67 13.19
N LEU A 218 9.64 1.90 11.88
CA LEU A 218 9.65 3.26 11.29
C LEU A 218 8.30 3.96 11.48
N VAL A 219 7.22 3.19 11.67
CA VAL A 219 5.84 3.67 11.78
C VAL A 219 5.40 3.71 13.24
N ILE A 220 5.79 2.69 14.01
CA ILE A 220 5.50 2.55 15.45
C ILE A 220 6.83 2.29 16.16
N PRO A 221 7.54 3.33 16.61
CA PRO A 221 8.90 3.22 17.18
C PRO A 221 9.02 2.23 18.35
N GLU A 222 7.95 2.07 19.15
CA GLU A 222 7.90 1.16 20.28
C GLU A 222 8.01 -0.32 19.86
N LEU A 223 7.70 -0.64 18.60
CA LEU A 223 7.80 -1.98 18.04
C LEU A 223 9.12 -2.27 17.32
N ASN A 224 10.05 -1.31 17.33
CA ASN A 224 11.35 -1.49 16.69
C ASN A 224 12.11 -2.69 17.28
N GLY A 225 12.47 -3.65 16.42
CA GLY A 225 13.19 -4.85 16.82
C GLY A 225 12.36 -5.94 17.51
N LYS A 226 11.06 -5.70 17.77
CA LYS A 226 10.20 -6.68 18.45
C LYS A 226 9.51 -7.68 17.51
N LEU A 227 9.41 -7.35 16.21
CA LEU A 227 8.73 -8.18 15.22
C LEU A 227 9.70 -8.74 14.17
N ILE A 228 9.53 -10.02 13.85
CA ILE A 228 10.08 -10.64 12.66
C ILE A 228 8.95 -11.10 11.74
N GLY A 229 9.25 -11.37 10.46
CA GLY A 229 8.17 -11.77 9.56
C GLY A 229 8.58 -12.44 8.28
N SER A 230 7.61 -13.15 7.70
CA SER A 230 7.71 -13.84 6.42
C SER A 230 6.47 -13.63 5.57
N ALA A 231 6.56 -13.95 4.28
CA ALA A 231 5.45 -13.94 3.35
C ALA A 231 5.35 -15.29 2.64
N GLN A 232 4.12 -15.71 2.37
CA GLN A 232 3.81 -16.83 1.48
C GLN A 232 2.96 -16.28 0.33
N ARG A 233 3.50 -16.25 -0.89
CA ARG A 233 2.70 -15.91 -2.07
C ARG A 233 1.90 -17.11 -2.49
N VAL A 234 0.59 -16.89 -2.74
CA VAL A 234 -0.37 -17.95 -3.06
C VAL A 234 -1.06 -17.66 -4.40
N PRO A 235 -1.66 -18.69 -5.05
CA PRO A 235 -2.29 -18.56 -6.38
C PRO A 235 -3.64 -17.82 -6.37
N VAL A 236 -3.66 -16.60 -5.86
CA VAL A 236 -4.82 -15.68 -5.94
C VAL A 236 -4.37 -14.33 -6.52
N PRO A 237 -5.20 -13.67 -7.35
CA PRO A 237 -4.79 -12.45 -8.07
C PRO A 237 -4.73 -11.21 -7.18
N THR A 238 -5.57 -11.13 -6.15
CA THR A 238 -5.60 -10.10 -5.12
C THR A 238 -6.39 -10.60 -3.91
N GLY A 239 -6.32 -9.90 -2.78
CA GLY A 239 -6.87 -10.37 -1.51
C GLY A 239 -5.83 -11.15 -0.71
N SER A 240 -5.32 -10.54 0.33
CA SER A 240 -4.23 -11.03 1.18
C SER A 240 -4.63 -10.93 2.65
N THR A 241 -3.96 -11.69 3.51
CA THR A 241 -4.14 -11.61 4.96
C THR A 241 -2.81 -11.49 5.69
N THR A 242 -2.80 -10.72 6.78
CA THR A 242 -1.68 -10.62 7.71
C THR A 242 -2.07 -11.23 9.03
N ILE A 243 -1.28 -12.19 9.50
CA ILE A 243 -1.40 -12.86 10.79
C ILE A 243 -0.27 -12.35 11.68
N LEU A 244 -0.61 -11.78 12.83
CA LEU A 244 0.35 -11.41 13.87
C LEU A 244 0.16 -12.34 15.07
N THR A 245 1.16 -13.17 15.35
CA THR A 245 1.26 -13.92 16.58
C THR A 245 2.27 -13.23 17.49
N ALA A 246 1.85 -12.80 18.67
CA ALA A 246 2.66 -12.00 19.57
C ALA A 246 2.57 -12.46 21.03
N ILE A 247 3.63 -12.21 21.78
CA ILE A 247 3.61 -12.22 23.24
C ILE A 247 3.37 -10.78 23.70
N VAL A 248 2.31 -10.58 24.48
CA VAL A 248 1.94 -9.28 25.05
C VAL A 248 2.05 -9.29 26.57
N GLU A 249 2.20 -8.10 27.16
CA GLU A 249 2.23 -7.96 28.62
C GLU A 249 0.83 -8.13 29.23
N GLY A 250 0.78 -8.71 30.43
CA GLY A 250 -0.47 -8.94 31.15
C GLY A 250 -1.28 -10.12 30.61
N THR A 251 -2.45 -10.30 31.20
CA THR A 251 -3.46 -11.26 30.78
C THR A 251 -4.56 -10.53 30.04
N VAL A 252 -4.92 -11.03 28.86
CA VAL A 252 -5.98 -10.47 28.02
C VAL A 252 -6.95 -11.57 27.60
N THR A 253 -8.15 -11.17 27.22
CA THR A 253 -9.17 -12.06 26.63
C THR A 253 -9.37 -11.74 25.15
N LYS A 254 -9.98 -12.67 24.42
CA LYS A 254 -10.41 -12.46 23.03
C LYS A 254 -11.36 -11.25 22.94
N GLU A 255 -12.28 -11.15 23.88
CA GLU A 255 -13.30 -10.10 23.93
C GLU A 255 -12.68 -8.71 24.14
N GLU A 256 -11.68 -8.59 25.02
CA GLU A 256 -10.93 -7.34 25.23
C GLU A 256 -10.17 -6.91 23.99
N ILE A 257 -9.49 -7.85 23.32
CA ILE A 257 -8.78 -7.57 22.06
C ILE A 257 -9.77 -7.12 20.99
N ASN A 258 -10.84 -7.87 20.77
CA ASN A 258 -11.86 -7.53 19.77
C ASN A 258 -12.52 -6.18 20.06
N ALA A 259 -12.78 -5.87 21.32
CA ALA A 259 -13.32 -4.57 21.74
C ALA A 259 -12.33 -3.41 21.45
N ALA A 260 -11.04 -3.60 21.73
CA ALA A 260 -10.01 -2.62 21.43
C ALA A 260 -9.86 -2.38 19.91
N MET A 261 -9.87 -3.45 19.09
CA MET A 261 -9.85 -3.34 17.64
C MET A 261 -11.09 -2.64 17.09
N LYS A 262 -12.28 -2.93 17.65
CA LYS A 262 -13.53 -2.28 17.28
C LYS A 262 -13.52 -0.79 17.64
N ALA A 263 -12.96 -0.44 18.77
CA ALA A 263 -12.82 0.95 19.22
C ALA A 263 -11.83 1.75 18.36
N ALA A 264 -10.81 1.08 17.79
CA ALA A 264 -9.83 1.68 16.88
C ALA A 264 -10.32 1.77 15.43
N ALA A 265 -11.51 1.25 15.10
CA ALA A 265 -12.05 1.23 13.74
C ALA A 265 -12.25 2.65 13.19
N SER A 266 -11.95 2.81 11.90
CA SER A 266 -12.02 4.06 11.15
C SER A 266 -12.19 3.79 9.65
N ASP A 267 -12.21 4.83 8.82
CA ASP A 267 -12.19 4.69 7.35
C ASP A 267 -10.91 4.00 6.81
N SER A 268 -9.87 3.91 7.63
CA SER A 268 -8.59 3.27 7.29
C SER A 268 -8.43 1.89 7.91
N PHE A 269 -9.04 1.64 9.06
CA PHE A 269 -8.98 0.39 9.80
C PHE A 269 -10.38 -0.15 10.03
N GLY A 270 -10.78 -1.15 9.24
CA GLY A 270 -12.10 -1.77 9.34
C GLY A 270 -12.14 -2.87 10.40
N TYR A 271 -13.36 -3.22 10.83
CA TYR A 271 -13.66 -4.30 11.76
C TYR A 271 -14.71 -5.23 11.17
N ASN A 272 -14.47 -6.54 11.21
CA ASN A 272 -15.32 -7.57 10.63
C ASN A 272 -15.62 -8.69 11.63
N GLU A 273 -16.88 -9.15 11.65
CA GLU A 273 -17.36 -10.28 12.46
C GLU A 273 -17.92 -11.43 11.58
N ASP A 274 -17.90 -11.26 10.25
CA ASP A 274 -18.34 -12.29 9.31
C ASP A 274 -17.20 -13.26 8.97
N GLU A 275 -17.54 -14.49 8.62
CA GLU A 275 -16.62 -15.53 8.16
C GLU A 275 -16.25 -15.31 6.68
N ILE A 276 -15.35 -14.38 6.42
CA ILE A 276 -14.93 -13.97 5.08
C ILE A 276 -13.68 -14.70 4.58
N VAL A 277 -13.50 -14.69 3.25
CA VAL A 277 -12.32 -15.22 2.57
C VAL A 277 -11.71 -14.17 1.64
N SER A 278 -10.57 -14.48 1.02
CA SER A 278 -9.79 -13.52 0.22
C SER A 278 -10.56 -12.86 -0.93
N SER A 279 -11.55 -13.52 -1.54
CA SER A 279 -12.36 -12.93 -2.60
C SER A 279 -13.30 -11.83 -2.11
N ASP A 280 -13.71 -11.88 -0.84
CA ASP A 280 -14.65 -10.92 -0.26
C ASP A 280 -13.98 -9.56 0.05
N VAL A 281 -12.64 -9.55 0.09
CA VAL A 281 -11.87 -8.32 0.35
C VAL A 281 -11.38 -7.63 -0.92
N VAL A 282 -11.73 -8.14 -2.08
CA VAL A 282 -11.40 -7.50 -3.37
C VAL A 282 -12.11 -6.15 -3.47
N GLY A 283 -11.35 -5.10 -3.72
CA GLY A 283 -11.87 -3.74 -3.89
C GLY A 283 -12.17 -2.98 -2.59
N ILE A 284 -11.91 -3.56 -1.40
CA ILE A 284 -12.08 -2.82 -0.14
C ILE A 284 -11.11 -1.63 -0.05
N ARG A 285 -11.52 -0.60 0.71
CA ARG A 285 -10.75 0.63 0.88
C ARG A 285 -10.12 0.80 2.26
N TYR A 286 -10.37 -0.12 3.18
CA TYR A 286 -9.63 -0.18 4.44
C TYR A 286 -8.19 -0.58 4.15
N GLY A 287 -7.22 0.08 4.76
CA GLY A 287 -5.82 -0.34 4.70
C GLY A 287 -5.61 -1.70 5.37
N SER A 288 -6.42 -1.96 6.38
CA SER A 288 -6.47 -3.17 7.17
C SER A 288 -7.92 -3.43 7.60
N LEU A 289 -8.42 -4.63 7.37
CA LEU A 289 -9.75 -5.08 7.82
C LEU A 289 -9.55 -6.17 8.87
N PHE A 290 -9.70 -5.81 10.14
CA PHE A 290 -9.54 -6.74 11.26
C PHE A 290 -10.61 -7.82 11.24
N ASP A 291 -10.21 -9.08 11.44
CA ASP A 291 -11.09 -10.24 11.49
C ASP A 291 -11.25 -10.73 12.94
N ALA A 292 -12.34 -10.34 13.58
CA ALA A 292 -12.63 -10.70 14.97
C ALA A 292 -12.88 -12.21 15.18
N THR A 293 -13.22 -12.93 14.11
CA THR A 293 -13.46 -14.39 14.16
C THR A 293 -12.16 -15.17 14.39
N GLN A 294 -11.02 -14.62 13.96
CA GLN A 294 -9.70 -15.27 13.97
C GLN A 294 -8.84 -14.93 15.21
N THR A 295 -9.36 -14.17 16.15
CA THR A 295 -8.63 -13.83 17.39
C THR A 295 -8.49 -15.06 18.28
N MET A 296 -7.24 -15.36 18.68
CA MET A 296 -6.90 -16.45 19.60
C MET A 296 -6.04 -15.92 20.75
N VAL A 297 -6.26 -16.46 21.95
CA VAL A 297 -5.53 -16.05 23.18
C VAL A 297 -5.21 -17.27 24.02
N ILE A 298 -3.99 -17.31 24.54
CA ILE A 298 -3.56 -18.21 25.60
C ILE A 298 -2.85 -17.38 26.68
N ASN A 299 -3.36 -17.36 27.89
CA ASN A 299 -2.70 -16.73 29.02
C ASN A 299 -1.63 -17.67 29.60
N LEU A 300 -0.41 -17.16 29.74
CA LEU A 300 0.75 -17.92 30.19
C LEU A 300 0.98 -17.74 31.71
N GLU A 301 1.58 -18.73 32.35
CA GLU A 301 1.84 -18.73 33.80
C GLU A 301 2.74 -17.59 34.27
N ASN A 302 3.55 -17.02 33.37
CA ASN A 302 4.48 -15.92 33.66
C ASN A 302 3.83 -14.53 33.63
N GLY A 303 2.50 -14.44 33.58
CA GLY A 303 1.76 -13.18 33.54
C GLY A 303 1.80 -12.44 32.19
N THR A 304 2.08 -13.17 31.10
CA THR A 304 1.95 -12.66 29.72
C THR A 304 0.86 -13.44 28.98
N SER A 305 0.47 -12.95 27.80
CA SER A 305 -0.43 -13.66 26.91
C SER A 305 0.22 -13.88 25.55
N GLN A 306 0.03 -15.08 24.99
CA GLN A 306 0.27 -15.33 23.58
C GLN A 306 -1.03 -15.07 22.82
N VAL A 307 -0.98 -14.20 21.83
CA VAL A 307 -2.16 -13.80 21.06
C VAL A 307 -1.92 -13.99 19.58
N GLN A 308 -2.97 -14.32 18.85
CA GLN A 308 -3.01 -14.23 17.39
C GLN A 308 -4.12 -13.27 17.00
N VAL A 309 -3.79 -12.31 16.14
CA VAL A 309 -4.72 -11.38 15.51
C VAL A 309 -4.53 -11.40 14.00
N VAL A 310 -5.62 -11.21 13.27
CA VAL A 310 -5.63 -11.35 11.80
C VAL A 310 -6.31 -10.14 11.18
N SER A 311 -5.74 -9.64 10.09
CA SER A 311 -6.37 -8.62 9.25
C SER A 311 -6.25 -8.98 7.78
N TRP A 312 -7.31 -8.65 7.05
CA TRP A 312 -7.40 -8.77 5.60
C TRP A 312 -7.07 -7.45 4.92
N TYR A 313 -6.61 -7.53 3.67
CA TYR A 313 -6.40 -6.36 2.82
C TYR A 313 -6.44 -6.76 1.34
N ASP A 314 -7.01 -5.91 0.52
CA ASP A 314 -6.73 -5.94 -0.91
C ASP A 314 -5.34 -5.34 -1.11
N ASN A 315 -4.34 -6.18 -1.41
CA ASN A 315 -2.95 -5.72 -1.53
C ASN A 315 -2.73 -4.63 -2.59
N GLU A 316 -3.71 -4.42 -3.48
CA GLU A 316 -3.71 -3.34 -4.46
C GLU A 316 -4.62 -2.18 -4.00
N ASN A 317 -5.93 -2.41 -3.86
CA ASN A 317 -6.90 -1.33 -3.63
C ASN A 317 -6.86 -0.76 -2.20
N SER A 318 -6.67 -1.61 -1.16
CA SER A 318 -6.48 -1.14 0.22
C SER A 318 -5.25 -0.24 0.33
N TYR A 319 -4.11 -0.70 -0.21
CA TYR A 319 -2.88 0.07 -0.21
C TYR A 319 -3.03 1.39 -0.96
N THR A 320 -3.64 1.34 -2.15
CA THR A 320 -3.91 2.54 -2.96
C THR A 320 -4.78 3.54 -2.21
N SER A 321 -5.78 3.08 -1.47
CA SER A 321 -6.66 3.94 -0.68
C SER A 321 -5.92 4.68 0.43
N GLN A 322 -5.02 3.98 1.13
CA GLN A 322 -4.17 4.61 2.15
C GLN A 322 -3.23 5.64 1.55
N MET A 323 -2.62 5.31 0.42
CA MET A 323 -1.72 6.20 -0.30
C MET A 323 -2.44 7.46 -0.80
N VAL A 324 -3.66 7.33 -1.33
CA VAL A 324 -4.49 8.46 -1.77
C VAL A 324 -4.83 9.36 -0.58
N ARG A 325 -5.20 8.82 0.59
CA ARG A 325 -5.39 9.61 1.82
C ARG A 325 -4.09 10.33 2.24
N THR A 326 -2.96 9.62 2.18
CA THR A 326 -1.64 10.19 2.50
C THR A 326 -1.29 11.35 1.56
N ILE A 327 -1.57 11.24 0.25
CA ILE A 327 -1.34 12.31 -0.73
C ILE A 327 -2.09 13.59 -0.33
N LYS A 328 -3.37 13.48 0.04
CA LYS A 328 -4.18 14.63 0.44
C LYS A 328 -3.63 15.29 1.69
N TYR A 329 -3.42 14.48 2.74
CA TYR A 329 -2.87 14.97 4.01
C TYR A 329 -1.50 15.66 3.80
N PHE A 330 -0.60 14.98 3.08
CA PHE A 330 0.74 15.50 2.83
C PHE A 330 0.75 16.79 2.02
N ALA A 331 -0.19 16.97 1.11
CA ALA A 331 -0.32 18.21 0.34
C ALA A 331 -0.77 19.41 1.20
N GLU A 332 -1.46 19.15 2.30
CA GLU A 332 -2.04 20.16 3.19
C GLU A 332 -1.10 20.56 4.35
N VAL A 333 -0.11 19.74 4.66
CA VAL A 333 0.98 20.02 5.64
C VAL A 333 2.10 20.87 4.97
#